data_42f3f82f57d93b79e3a8ce16c6b3eb24
#
_entry.id   42f3f82f57d93b79e3a8ce16c6b3eb24
#
_cell.length_a   1.000
_cell.length_b   1.000
_cell.length_c   1.000
_cell.angle_alpha   90.00
_cell.angle_beta   90.00
_cell.angle_gamma   90.00
#
_symmetry.space_group_name_H-M   'P 1'
#
loop_
_entity.id
_entity.type
_entity.pdbx_description
1 polymer ?
#
loop_
_entity_poly.entity_id
_entity_poly.type
_entity_poly.pdbx_seq_one_letter_code
_entity_poly.pdbx_strand_id
1 'polypeptide(L)'
;MKQLLLLPLFLHMSGGHWFKKSSYPTVDLMPVRMEPWPINLQRVIYYTDTCYAFQFRDQSTMNAIAIKTMDLETMEQLKYFKDGLMTLKKGAHGDIAEFKNYSIKKVGTKKENSWYILSYDGAVTNFQEPQVNRMIYIINDLIASQQ
;
A
#
# COMPACT_ATOMS: atom_id res chain seq x y z
N MET A 1 -31.71 -1.74 -8.64
CA MET A 1 -30.89 -1.69 -9.85
C MET A 1 -30.13 -0.35 -9.96
N LYS A 2 -29.31 0.03 -8.98
CA LYS A 2 -28.48 1.26 -9.03
C LYS A 2 -27.03 1.06 -8.58
N GLN A 3 -26.62 -0.18 -8.37
CA GLN A 3 -25.28 -0.46 -7.81
C GLN A 3 -24.18 -0.78 -8.85
N LEU A 4 -24.55 -0.99 -10.11
CA LEU A 4 -23.58 -1.46 -11.12
C LEU A 4 -22.77 -0.35 -11.82
N LEU A 5 -23.11 0.92 -11.62
CA LEU A 5 -22.50 2.02 -12.38
C LEU A 5 -21.31 2.70 -11.71
N LEU A 6 -20.99 2.35 -10.47
CA LEU A 6 -19.94 3.03 -9.70
C LEU A 6 -18.64 2.23 -9.56
N LEU A 7 -18.66 0.93 -9.81
CA LEU A 7 -17.44 0.10 -9.81
C LEU A 7 -16.41 0.50 -10.89
N PRO A 8 -16.81 0.92 -12.12
CA PRO A 8 -15.83 1.34 -13.12
C PRO A 8 -15.07 2.62 -12.77
N LEU A 9 -15.63 3.49 -11.94
CA LEU A 9 -14.95 4.74 -11.58
C LEU A 9 -13.72 4.50 -10.72
N PHE A 10 -13.70 3.46 -9.90
CA PHE A 10 -12.55 3.11 -9.08
C PHE A 10 -11.38 2.58 -9.90
N LEU A 11 -11.66 1.81 -10.94
CA LEU A 11 -10.64 1.23 -11.82
C LEU A 11 -9.94 2.26 -12.71
N HIS A 12 -10.58 3.41 -12.99
CA HIS A 12 -10.00 4.47 -13.82
C HIS A 12 -9.22 5.51 -13.02
N MET A 13 -9.25 5.47 -11.70
CA MET A 13 -8.55 6.44 -10.85
C MET A 13 -7.10 6.03 -10.51
N SER A 14 -6.59 4.92 -11.02
CA SER A 14 -5.20 4.48 -10.85
C SER A 14 -4.15 5.36 -11.56
N GLY A 15 -4.56 6.40 -12.24
CA GLY A 15 -3.69 7.30 -12.99
C GLY A 15 -3.64 8.72 -12.42
N GLY A 16 -2.95 8.96 -11.28
CA GLY A 16 -2.48 10.30 -10.92
C GLY A 16 -3.50 11.40 -10.60
N HIS A 17 -4.80 11.14 -10.63
CA HIS A 17 -5.86 12.14 -10.37
C HIS A 17 -6.39 12.16 -8.94
N TRP A 18 -5.86 11.36 -8.05
CA TRP A 18 -6.30 11.25 -6.65
C TRP A 18 -6.07 12.50 -5.81
N PHE A 19 -5.24 13.43 -6.29
CA PHE A 19 -4.97 14.70 -5.59
C PHE A 19 -6.03 15.77 -5.76
N LYS A 20 -6.98 15.62 -6.66
CA LYS A 20 -8.21 16.38 -6.58
C LYS A 20 -9.04 15.71 -5.49
N LYS A 21 -9.05 16.33 -4.29
CA LYS A 21 -9.90 16.00 -3.15
C LYS A 21 -10.85 14.84 -3.46
N SER A 22 -10.47 13.62 -3.05
CA SER A 22 -11.43 12.53 -3.04
C SER A 22 -12.64 13.05 -2.29
N SER A 23 -13.81 13.01 -2.89
CA SER A 23 -15.06 13.42 -2.25
C SER A 23 -15.43 12.51 -1.08
N TYR A 24 -14.62 11.49 -0.82
CA TYR A 24 -14.83 10.51 0.22
C TYR A 24 -13.91 10.76 1.41
N PRO A 25 -14.41 10.62 2.65
CA PRO A 25 -13.59 10.71 3.84
C PRO A 25 -12.44 9.71 3.80
N THR A 26 -11.24 10.22 4.00
CA THR A 26 -10.01 9.43 4.01
C THR A 26 -9.29 9.61 5.34
N VAL A 27 -8.84 8.52 5.93
CA VAL A 27 -8.07 8.53 7.17
C VAL A 27 -6.67 7.99 6.89
N ASP A 28 -5.66 8.82 7.11
CA ASP A 28 -4.27 8.41 7.06
C ASP A 28 -3.93 7.56 8.28
N LEU A 29 -3.51 6.33 8.05
CA LEU A 29 -3.18 5.36 9.08
C LEU A 29 -1.69 5.38 9.45
N MET A 30 -0.85 5.93 8.58
CA MET A 30 0.57 6.13 8.83
C MET A 30 0.89 7.63 8.77
N PRO A 31 1.61 8.18 9.76
CA PRO A 31 2.04 9.56 9.66
C PRO A 31 3.00 9.74 8.48
N VAL A 32 2.79 10.80 7.71
CA VAL A 32 3.53 11.18 6.49
C VAL A 32 5.04 11.42 6.74
N ARG A 33 5.46 11.49 8.00
CA ARG A 33 6.82 11.90 8.41
C ARG A 33 7.88 10.79 8.39
N MET A 34 7.61 9.63 7.83
CA MET A 34 8.66 8.61 7.73
C MET A 34 9.52 8.87 6.49
N GLU A 35 10.43 9.81 6.63
CA GLU A 35 11.50 10.09 5.68
C GLU A 35 12.40 8.85 5.44
N PRO A 36 13.02 8.66 4.28
CA PRO A 36 13.10 9.61 3.17
C PRO A 36 12.07 9.42 2.06
N TRP A 37 11.27 8.35 2.09
CA TRP A 37 10.33 8.03 1.04
C TRP A 37 8.92 7.93 1.61
N PRO A 38 8.05 8.90 1.30
CA PRO A 38 6.69 8.89 1.84
C PRO A 38 5.93 7.69 1.30
N ILE A 39 5.52 6.85 2.23
CA ILE A 39 4.50 5.83 2.04
C ILE A 39 3.37 6.11 3.03
N ASN A 40 2.16 5.81 2.65
CA ASN A 40 1.00 5.98 3.49
C ASN A 40 0.01 4.83 3.28
N LEU A 41 -0.49 4.30 4.36
CA LEU A 41 -1.63 3.41 4.34
C LEU A 41 -2.87 4.22 4.69
N GLN A 42 -3.89 4.14 3.88
CA GLN A 42 -5.12 4.91 4.02
C GLN A 42 -6.32 4.00 4.17
N ARG A 43 -7.27 4.46 4.98
CA ARG A 43 -8.62 3.94 5.04
C ARG A 43 -9.55 4.95 4.33
N VAL A 44 -10.26 4.49 3.32
CA VAL A 44 -11.21 5.29 2.56
C VAL A 44 -12.61 4.80 2.90
N ILE A 45 -13.45 5.71 3.35
CA ILE A 45 -14.85 5.43 3.68
C ILE A 45 -15.69 5.79 2.47
N TYR A 46 -16.28 4.79 1.83
CA TYR A 46 -17.09 4.93 0.63
C TYR A 46 -18.53 4.54 0.94
N TYR A 47 -19.41 5.52 1.15
CA TYR A 47 -20.78 5.30 1.61
C TYR A 47 -20.80 4.46 2.91
N THR A 48 -21.21 3.19 2.82
CA THR A 48 -21.25 2.22 3.93
C THR A 48 -20.03 1.31 3.94
N ASP A 49 -19.21 1.33 2.91
CA ASP A 49 -18.10 0.42 2.74
C ASP A 49 -16.77 1.08 3.15
N THR A 50 -15.87 0.26 3.64
CA THR A 50 -14.51 0.68 3.98
C THR A 50 -13.53 -0.02 3.06
N CYS A 51 -12.75 0.78 2.32
CA CYS A 51 -11.68 0.31 1.47
C CYS A 51 -10.33 0.75 2.03
N TYR A 52 -9.26 0.11 1.58
CA TYR A 52 -7.89 0.46 1.96
C TYR A 52 -7.08 0.77 0.72
N ALA A 53 -6.14 1.69 0.85
CA ALA A 53 -5.24 2.08 -0.21
C ALA A 53 -3.82 2.28 0.34
N PHE A 54 -2.83 1.92 -0.46
CA PHE A 54 -1.43 2.16 -0.18
C PHE A 54 -0.90 3.22 -1.13
N GLN A 55 -0.52 4.37 -0.58
CA GLN A 55 0.06 5.46 -1.35
C GLN A 55 1.58 5.46 -1.21
N PHE A 56 2.27 5.75 -2.31
CA PHE A 56 3.71 5.82 -2.33
C PHE A 56 4.20 6.77 -3.42
N ARG A 57 5.41 7.29 -3.22
CA ARG A 57 6.12 8.02 -4.26
C ARG A 57 6.73 7.03 -5.26
N ASP A 58 6.43 7.22 -6.54
CA ASP A 58 7.07 6.48 -7.61
C ASP A 58 8.53 6.93 -7.77
N GLN A 59 9.44 5.97 -7.62
CA GLN A 59 10.89 6.20 -7.73
C GLN A 59 11.43 5.79 -9.10
N SER A 60 10.61 5.27 -9.98
CA SER A 60 11.01 4.92 -11.36
C SER A 60 11.26 6.16 -12.21
N THR A 61 10.70 7.31 -11.82
CA THR A 61 10.83 8.58 -12.54
C THR A 61 11.72 9.54 -11.77
N MET A 62 12.90 9.85 -12.31
CA MET A 62 13.88 10.71 -11.63
C MET A 62 13.45 12.19 -11.51
N ASN A 63 12.59 12.68 -12.40
CA ASN A 63 12.35 14.12 -12.58
C ASN A 63 10.97 14.61 -12.17
N ALA A 64 10.07 13.76 -11.70
CA ALA A 64 8.75 14.15 -11.28
C ALA A 64 8.39 13.52 -9.92
N ILE A 65 7.75 14.31 -9.09
CA ILE A 65 7.11 13.78 -7.87
C ILE A 65 5.77 13.18 -8.31
N ALA A 66 5.78 11.90 -8.62
CA ALA A 66 4.58 11.15 -8.91
C ALA A 66 4.18 10.33 -7.69
N ILE A 67 3.00 10.56 -7.18
CA ILE A 67 2.42 9.72 -6.14
C ILE A 67 1.47 8.72 -6.79
N LYS A 68 1.64 7.47 -6.45
CA LYS A 68 0.79 6.36 -6.89
C LYS A 68 -0.04 5.86 -5.73
N THR A 69 -1.22 5.39 -6.06
CA THR A 69 -2.12 4.75 -5.12
C THR A 69 -2.42 3.34 -5.60
N MET A 70 -2.15 2.38 -4.75
CA MET A 70 -2.47 0.98 -4.96
C MET A 70 -3.66 0.62 -4.09
N ASP A 71 -4.75 0.19 -4.71
CA ASP A 71 -5.95 -0.20 -4.00
C ASP A 71 -5.77 -1.60 -3.39
N LEU A 72 -6.06 -1.69 -2.11
CA LEU A 72 -6.15 -2.94 -1.37
C LEU A 72 -7.61 -3.36 -1.12
N GLU A 73 -8.55 -2.57 -1.63
CA GLU A 73 -10.00 -2.73 -1.67
C GLU A 73 -10.64 -3.25 -0.38
N THR A 74 -10.26 -4.45 0.07
CA THR A 74 -10.92 -5.16 1.18
C THR A 74 -9.96 -5.44 2.33
N MET A 75 -10.53 -5.72 3.51
CA MET A 75 -9.76 -6.20 4.66
C MET A 75 -9.02 -7.51 4.36
N GLU A 76 -9.57 -8.36 3.52
CA GLU A 76 -8.91 -9.61 3.12
C GLU A 76 -7.64 -9.34 2.31
N GLN A 77 -7.70 -8.43 1.33
CA GLN A 77 -6.53 -8.03 0.56
C GLN A 77 -5.48 -7.34 1.43
N LEU A 78 -5.92 -6.54 2.41
CA LEU A 78 -5.02 -5.95 3.40
C LEU A 78 -4.31 -7.02 4.26
N LYS A 79 -5.02 -8.08 4.64
CA LYS A 79 -4.42 -9.24 5.32
C LYS A 79 -3.39 -9.95 4.45
N TYR A 80 -3.69 -10.20 3.17
CA TYR A 80 -2.74 -10.80 2.24
C TYR A 80 -1.48 -9.94 2.07
N PHE A 81 -1.64 -8.63 1.95
CA PHE A 81 -0.51 -7.70 1.91
C PHE A 81 0.38 -7.83 3.16
N LYS A 82 -0.23 -7.83 4.34
CA LYS A 82 0.48 -8.02 5.62
C LYS A 82 1.20 -9.38 5.66
N ASP A 83 0.53 -10.45 5.28
CA ASP A 83 1.09 -11.81 5.33
C ASP A 83 2.27 -11.97 4.37
N GLY A 84 2.21 -11.33 3.21
CA GLY A 84 3.35 -11.22 2.29
C GLY A 84 4.54 -10.49 2.91
N LEU A 85 4.31 -9.37 3.58
CA LEU A 85 5.36 -8.65 4.31
C LEU A 85 5.97 -9.51 5.43
N MET A 86 5.13 -10.22 6.19
CA MET A 86 5.60 -11.11 7.26
C MET A 86 6.43 -12.28 6.73
N THR A 87 6.05 -12.83 5.60
CA THR A 87 6.79 -13.90 4.92
C THR A 87 8.15 -13.39 4.47
N LEU A 88 8.19 -12.24 3.81
CA LEU A 88 9.44 -11.63 3.34
C LEU A 88 10.37 -11.24 4.49
N LYS A 89 9.86 -10.81 5.64
CA LYS A 89 10.70 -10.54 6.81
C LYS A 89 11.51 -11.75 7.24
N LYS A 90 10.92 -12.94 7.17
CA LYS A 90 11.58 -14.22 7.53
C LYS A 90 12.43 -14.78 6.38
N GLY A 91 12.18 -14.31 5.16
CA GLY A 91 12.80 -14.79 3.95
C GLY A 91 14.23 -14.28 3.73
N ALA A 92 14.85 -14.76 2.65
CA ALA A 92 16.20 -14.43 2.24
C ALA A 92 16.25 -13.20 1.30
N HIS A 93 17.45 -12.73 1.02
CA HIS A 93 17.67 -11.74 -0.03
C HIS A 93 17.20 -12.29 -1.38
N GLY A 94 16.41 -11.49 -2.07
CA GLY A 94 15.87 -11.84 -3.39
C GLY A 94 14.51 -12.52 -3.35
N ASP A 95 14.00 -12.92 -2.19
CA ASP A 95 12.65 -13.47 -2.07
C ASP A 95 11.60 -12.45 -2.54
N ILE A 96 10.58 -12.97 -3.20
CA ILE A 96 9.50 -12.17 -3.79
C ILE A 96 8.16 -12.70 -3.27
N ALA A 97 7.31 -11.80 -2.80
CA ALA A 97 5.89 -12.04 -2.60
C ALA A 97 5.14 -11.47 -3.81
N GLU A 98 4.45 -12.33 -4.54
CA GLU A 98 3.68 -11.97 -5.72
C GLU A 98 2.19 -11.94 -5.38
N PHE A 99 1.51 -10.90 -5.88
CA PHE A 99 0.09 -10.67 -5.76
C PHE A 99 -0.49 -10.45 -7.16
N LYS A 100 -1.80 -10.37 -7.26
CA LYS A 100 -2.48 -10.28 -8.56
C LYS A 100 -1.98 -9.13 -9.46
N ASN A 101 -1.69 -7.97 -8.88
CA ASN A 101 -1.36 -6.74 -9.61
C ASN A 101 -0.14 -6.00 -9.07
N TYR A 102 0.55 -6.55 -8.10
CA TYR A 102 1.79 -6.00 -7.55
C TYR A 102 2.70 -7.10 -7.02
N SER A 103 3.95 -6.76 -6.79
CA SER A 103 4.92 -7.65 -6.13
C SER A 103 5.78 -6.88 -5.14
N ILE A 104 6.29 -7.58 -4.14
CA ILE A 104 7.24 -7.04 -3.17
C ILE A 104 8.45 -7.95 -3.13
N LYS A 105 9.64 -7.37 -3.32
CA LYS A 105 10.92 -8.09 -3.27
C LYS A 105 11.72 -7.64 -2.07
N LYS A 106 12.27 -8.59 -1.32
CA LYS A 106 13.22 -8.31 -0.25
C LYS A 106 14.63 -8.12 -0.82
N VAL A 107 15.31 -7.06 -0.39
CA VAL A 107 16.70 -6.78 -0.74
C VAL A 107 17.50 -6.58 0.54
N GLY A 108 18.66 -7.22 0.62
CA GLY A 108 19.53 -7.18 1.81
C GLY A 108 19.47 -8.47 2.62
N THR A 109 20.56 -8.75 3.33
CA THR A 109 20.76 -9.97 4.09
C THR A 109 20.65 -9.79 5.60
N LYS A 110 20.83 -8.55 6.07
CA LYS A 110 20.77 -8.22 7.51
C LYS A 110 19.39 -7.70 7.84
N LYS A 111 18.80 -8.24 8.91
CA LYS A 111 17.45 -7.89 9.36
C LYS A 111 17.26 -6.37 9.56
N GLU A 112 18.27 -5.69 10.08
CA GLU A 112 18.21 -4.26 10.38
C GLU A 112 18.41 -3.36 9.14
N ASN A 113 18.97 -3.91 8.06
CA ASN A 113 19.27 -3.18 6.83
C ASN A 113 18.52 -3.75 5.62
N SER A 114 17.45 -4.47 5.84
CA SER A 114 16.63 -4.99 4.75
C SER A 114 15.79 -3.89 4.14
N TRP A 115 15.75 -3.90 2.81
CA TRP A 115 14.89 -3.06 2.00
C TRP A 115 13.84 -3.92 1.32
N TYR A 116 12.72 -3.31 1.03
CA TYR A 116 11.61 -3.95 0.33
C TYR A 116 11.26 -3.08 -0.87
N ILE A 117 11.23 -3.68 -2.05
CA ILE A 117 10.89 -3.01 -3.30
C ILE A 117 9.50 -3.44 -3.70
N LEU A 118 8.56 -2.52 -3.69
CA LEU A 118 7.22 -2.71 -4.22
C LEU A 118 7.20 -2.28 -5.68
N SER A 119 6.64 -3.11 -6.53
CA SER A 119 6.38 -2.84 -7.95
C SER A 119 4.89 -2.95 -8.21
N TYR A 120 4.30 -1.90 -8.75
CA TYR A 120 2.88 -1.80 -9.05
C TYR A 120 2.66 -0.93 -10.29
N ASP A 121 2.03 -1.47 -11.34
CA ASP A 121 1.65 -0.74 -12.55
C ASP A 121 2.81 0.11 -13.14
N GLY A 122 3.98 -0.51 -13.29
CA GLY A 122 5.19 0.14 -13.80
C GLY A 122 5.86 1.12 -12.83
N ALA A 123 5.23 1.43 -11.71
CA ALA A 123 5.80 2.26 -10.65
C ALA A 123 6.58 1.40 -9.65
N VAL A 124 7.58 1.99 -9.01
CA VAL A 124 8.44 1.33 -8.04
C VAL A 124 8.64 2.22 -6.82
N THR A 125 8.60 1.65 -5.64
CA THR A 125 9.01 2.32 -4.41
C THR A 125 9.81 1.39 -3.50
N ASN A 126 10.62 2.00 -2.64
CA ASN A 126 11.39 1.28 -1.62
C ASN A 126 10.91 1.67 -0.23
N PHE A 127 10.91 0.72 0.68
CA PHE A 127 10.70 0.98 2.10
C PHE A 127 11.58 0.08 2.95
N GLN A 128 11.83 0.52 4.17
CA GLN A 128 12.75 -0.10 5.11
C GLN A 128 12.03 -0.98 6.12
N GLU A 129 12.78 -1.81 6.82
CA GLU A 129 12.27 -2.69 7.89
C GLU A 129 11.42 -1.96 8.95
N PRO A 130 11.78 -0.77 9.45
CA PRO A 130 10.93 -0.05 10.40
C PRO A 130 9.55 0.31 9.83
N GLN A 131 9.48 0.66 8.54
CA GLN A 131 8.22 0.95 7.86
C GLN A 131 7.37 -0.31 7.70
N VAL A 132 7.99 -1.45 7.37
CA VAL A 132 7.32 -2.75 7.32
C VAL A 132 6.73 -3.13 8.68
N ASN A 133 7.52 -2.99 9.74
CA ASN A 133 7.06 -3.27 11.10
C ASN A 133 5.85 -2.43 11.48
N ARG A 134 5.87 -1.15 11.13
CA ARG A 134 4.78 -0.24 11.40
C ARG A 134 3.52 -0.61 10.60
N MET A 135 3.64 -0.94 9.33
CA MET A 135 2.51 -1.40 8.51
C MET A 135 1.86 -2.65 9.11
N ILE A 136 2.67 -3.65 9.46
CA ILE A 136 2.19 -4.88 10.10
C ILE A 136 1.44 -4.57 11.40
N TYR A 137 2.00 -3.69 12.24
CA TYR A 137 1.36 -3.29 13.49
C TYR A 137 -0.01 -2.63 13.25
N ILE A 138 -0.08 -1.65 12.36
CA ILE A 138 -1.32 -0.93 12.02
C ILE A 138 -2.39 -1.90 11.48
N ILE A 139 -1.99 -2.80 10.58
CA ILE A 139 -2.92 -3.76 9.99
C ILE A 139 -3.44 -4.74 11.04
N ASN A 140 -2.60 -5.20 11.96
CA ASN A 140 -3.04 -6.04 13.07
C ASN A 140 -4.03 -5.33 13.98
N ASP A 141 -3.80 -4.06 14.28
CA ASP A 141 -4.70 -3.23 15.10
C ASP A 141 -6.06 -3.05 14.40
N LEU A 142 -6.05 -2.80 13.09
CA LEU A 142 -7.28 -2.73 12.29
C LEU A 142 -8.06 -4.05 12.31
N ILE A 143 -7.37 -5.17 12.18
CA ILE A 143 -8.00 -6.50 12.22
C ILE A 143 -8.63 -6.76 13.60
N ALA A 144 -7.92 -6.42 14.67
CA ALA A 144 -8.42 -6.59 16.04
C ALA A 144 -9.63 -5.71 16.33
N SER A 145 -9.70 -4.51 15.77
CA SER A 145 -10.82 -3.58 15.97
C SER A 145 -12.12 -3.97 15.27
N GLN A 146 -12.08 -4.98 14.41
CA GLN A 146 -13.28 -5.50 13.70
C GLN A 146 -13.89 -6.75 14.36
N GLN A 147 -13.25 -7.29 15.38
CA GLN A 147 -13.75 -8.40 16.17
C GLN A 147 -14.58 -7.91 17.35
#